data_fccec5eaf380738368db4a98d5e0ea07
#
_entry.id   fccec5eaf380738368db4a98d5e0ea07
#
_cell.length_a   1.000
_cell.length_b   1.000
_cell.length_c   1.000
_cell.angle_alpha   90.00
_cell.angle_beta   90.00
_cell.angle_gamma   90.00
#
_symmetry.space_group_name_H-M   'P 1'
#
loop_
_entity.id
_entity.type
_entity.pdbx_description
1 polymer ?
#
loop_
_entity_poly.entity_id
_entity_poly.type
_entity_poly.pdbx_seq_one_letter_code
_entity_poly.pdbx_strand_id
1 'polypeptide(L)'
;MMTKRGGMSLPDIFGNWSGTKGAYRFFSNPKVCYDKIISPHSQATKNRTQKQERVLVLSDTTEIYYRKRDLTPGLGPMNSEYNQGLLLHPSIAFTTDGIPLGILDLKMWSRTVLGGNRSQDGRKMSIEDKESVKWIQGYRALCEFAKESDSKYVYICDREADIYELFQEYVVAGEKRP
;
A
#
# COMPACT_ATOMS: atom_id res chain seq x y z
N MET A 1 -9.40 20.31 -0.79
CA MET A 1 -8.39 21.31 -1.24
C MET A 1 -7.11 20.64 -1.71
N MET A 2 -6.51 19.73 -0.93
CA MET A 2 -5.27 19.00 -1.29
C MET A 2 -5.40 18.15 -2.56
N THR A 3 -6.52 17.49 -2.78
CA THR A 3 -6.77 16.63 -3.95
C THR A 3 -6.75 17.37 -5.30
N LYS A 4 -7.03 18.69 -5.31
CA LYS A 4 -7.00 19.49 -6.54
C LYS A 4 -5.64 20.12 -6.85
N ARG A 5 -4.67 20.02 -5.94
CA ARG A 5 -3.34 20.63 -6.02
C ARG A 5 -2.23 19.66 -5.60
N GLY A 6 -2.35 18.40 -6.05
CA GLY A 6 -1.33 17.39 -5.80
C GLY A 6 0.06 17.82 -6.30
N GLY A 7 1.11 17.49 -5.55
CA GLY A 7 2.49 17.81 -5.89
C GLY A 7 2.97 19.22 -5.53
N MET A 8 2.10 20.10 -5.02
CA MET A 8 2.46 21.43 -4.55
C MET A 8 2.90 21.42 -3.07
N SER A 9 3.64 22.44 -2.64
CA SER A 9 3.99 22.62 -1.22
C SER A 9 2.76 22.94 -0.37
N LEU A 10 2.79 22.65 0.94
CA LEU A 10 1.67 22.98 1.84
C LEU A 10 1.30 24.47 1.82
N PRO A 11 2.25 25.42 1.85
CA PRO A 11 1.95 26.84 1.69
C PRO A 11 1.18 27.15 0.40
N ASP A 12 1.58 26.57 -0.73
CA ASP A 12 0.94 26.81 -2.03
C ASP A 12 -0.46 26.20 -2.10
N ILE A 13 -0.66 25.01 -1.46
CA ILE A 13 -1.96 24.35 -1.39
C ILE A 13 -2.97 25.19 -0.63
N PHE A 14 -2.58 25.73 0.53
CA PHE A 14 -3.49 26.45 1.42
C PHE A 14 -3.59 27.94 1.09
N GLY A 15 -2.54 28.54 0.47
CA GLY A 15 -2.55 29.93 0.03
C GLY A 15 -2.62 30.98 1.15
N ASN A 16 -2.57 30.55 2.41
CA ASN A 16 -2.56 31.44 3.57
C ASN A 16 -1.86 30.77 4.77
N TRP A 17 -1.36 31.62 5.70
CA TRP A 17 -0.60 31.15 6.86
C TRP A 17 -1.41 30.30 7.84
N SER A 18 -2.69 30.65 8.05
CA SER A 18 -3.57 29.94 8.99
C SER A 18 -3.77 28.48 8.55
N GLY A 19 -4.12 28.26 7.28
CA GLY A 19 -4.27 26.91 6.71
C GLY A 19 -2.97 26.12 6.71
N THR A 20 -1.85 26.75 6.34
CA THR A 20 -0.52 26.13 6.36
C THR A 20 -0.13 25.69 7.77
N LYS A 21 -0.32 26.57 8.78
CA LYS A 21 -0.07 26.25 10.19
C LYS A 21 -0.98 25.14 10.69
N GLY A 22 -2.25 25.10 10.25
CA GLY A 22 -3.19 24.03 10.54
C GLY A 22 -2.71 22.67 10.00
N ALA A 23 -2.20 22.64 8.77
CA ALA A 23 -1.62 21.44 8.18
C ALA A 23 -0.39 20.92 8.95
N TYR A 24 0.56 21.80 9.29
CA TYR A 24 1.71 21.40 10.09
C TYR A 24 1.30 20.86 11.47
N ARG A 25 0.33 21.50 12.15
CA ARG A 25 -0.20 21.00 13.43
C ARG A 25 -0.88 19.63 13.27
N PHE A 26 -1.58 19.40 12.18
CA PHE A 26 -2.20 18.11 11.90
C PHE A 26 -1.14 17.01 11.75
N PHE A 27 -0.14 17.22 10.90
CA PHE A 27 0.92 16.22 10.68
C PHE A 27 1.85 16.04 11.88
N SER A 28 2.01 17.04 12.74
CA SER A 28 2.80 16.94 13.99
C SER A 28 2.00 16.40 15.17
N ASN A 29 0.72 16.10 15.01
CA ASN A 29 -0.12 15.63 16.09
C ASN A 29 0.10 14.12 16.31
N PRO A 30 0.58 13.68 17.49
CA PRO A 30 0.83 12.28 17.78
C PRO A 30 -0.43 11.39 17.76
N LYS A 31 -1.64 11.99 17.76
CA LYS A 31 -2.90 11.28 17.60
C LYS A 31 -3.22 10.97 16.13
N VAL A 32 -2.51 11.57 15.18
CA VAL A 32 -2.63 11.30 13.75
C VAL A 32 -1.60 10.24 13.40
N CYS A 33 -2.05 9.07 13.04
CA CYS A 33 -1.21 7.96 12.60
C CYS A 33 -1.76 7.36 11.30
N TYR A 34 -0.93 6.56 10.66
CA TYR A 34 -1.23 5.90 9.40
C TYR A 34 -2.59 5.19 9.44
N ASP A 35 -2.83 4.32 10.42
CA ASP A 35 -4.06 3.53 10.51
C ASP A 35 -5.31 4.38 10.60
N LYS A 36 -5.26 5.49 11.34
CA LYS A 36 -6.40 6.42 11.45
C LYS A 36 -6.73 7.15 10.16
N ILE A 37 -5.78 7.26 9.24
CA ILE A 37 -5.98 7.84 7.92
C ILE A 37 -6.48 6.78 6.94
N ILE A 38 -5.87 5.60 6.93
CA ILE A 38 -6.16 4.56 5.94
C ILE A 38 -7.44 3.79 6.27
N SER A 39 -7.69 3.41 7.53
CA SER A 39 -8.87 2.62 7.90
C SER A 39 -10.20 3.20 7.43
N PRO A 40 -10.52 4.50 7.65
CA PRO A 40 -11.78 5.06 7.16
C PRO A 40 -11.86 5.06 5.62
N HIS A 41 -10.74 5.25 4.93
CA HIS A 41 -10.68 5.20 3.47
C HIS A 41 -10.94 3.78 2.96
N SER A 42 -10.28 2.77 3.53
CA SER A 42 -10.47 1.36 3.18
C SER A 42 -11.90 0.91 3.46
N GLN A 43 -12.49 1.33 4.58
CA GLN A 43 -13.90 1.04 4.89
C GLN A 43 -14.85 1.68 3.87
N ALA A 44 -14.60 2.92 3.47
CA ALA A 44 -15.40 3.57 2.43
C ALA A 44 -15.23 2.90 1.06
N THR A 45 -14.03 2.37 0.76
CA THR A 45 -13.78 1.56 -0.44
C THR A 45 -14.55 0.26 -0.37
N LYS A 46 -14.50 -0.46 0.74
CA LYS A 46 -15.27 -1.69 0.99
C LYS A 46 -16.77 -1.47 0.73
N ASN A 47 -17.35 -0.39 1.24
CA ASN A 47 -18.76 -0.08 1.00
C ASN A 47 -19.07 0.18 -0.49
N ARG A 48 -18.10 0.64 -1.29
CA ARG A 48 -18.25 0.81 -2.74
C ARG A 48 -18.11 -0.51 -3.48
N THR A 49 -17.19 -1.39 -3.06
CA THR A 49 -17.00 -2.71 -3.67
C THR A 49 -18.22 -3.60 -3.48
N GLN A 50 -18.89 -3.56 -2.32
CA GLN A 50 -20.10 -4.34 -2.04
C GLN A 50 -21.29 -4.03 -2.97
N LYS A 51 -21.23 -2.94 -3.73
CA LYS A 51 -22.24 -2.56 -4.74
C LYS A 51 -21.94 -3.13 -6.12
N GLN A 52 -20.86 -3.88 -6.27
CA GLN A 52 -20.40 -4.45 -7.53
C GLN A 52 -20.58 -5.97 -7.50
N GLU A 53 -20.95 -6.57 -8.61
CA GLU A 53 -20.97 -8.02 -8.76
C GLU A 53 -19.55 -8.58 -8.78
N ARG A 54 -18.64 -7.87 -9.48
CA ARG A 54 -17.23 -8.26 -9.62
C ARG A 54 -16.31 -7.05 -9.41
N VAL A 55 -15.24 -7.27 -8.71
CA VAL A 55 -14.23 -6.26 -8.36
C VAL A 55 -12.85 -6.75 -8.78
N LEU A 56 -12.13 -5.94 -9.53
CA LEU A 56 -10.72 -6.17 -9.86
C LEU A 56 -9.88 -5.49 -8.79
N VAL A 57 -8.96 -6.23 -8.18
CA VAL A 57 -8.06 -5.70 -7.14
C VAL A 57 -6.63 -5.81 -7.65
N LEU A 58 -6.07 -4.67 -8.01
CA LEU A 58 -4.72 -4.55 -8.54
C LEU A 58 -3.75 -4.23 -7.41
N SER A 59 -2.69 -5.01 -7.29
CA SER A 59 -1.60 -4.78 -6.34
C SER A 59 -0.28 -4.65 -7.07
N ASP A 60 0.48 -3.64 -6.71
CA ASP A 60 1.83 -3.39 -7.21
C ASP A 60 2.64 -2.60 -6.19
N THR A 61 3.97 -2.64 -6.29
CA THR A 61 4.86 -1.90 -5.40
C THR A 61 5.38 -0.66 -6.08
N THR A 62 5.21 0.48 -5.43
CA THR A 62 5.82 1.73 -5.86
C THR A 62 6.82 2.24 -4.81
N GLU A 63 7.83 2.95 -5.27
CA GLU A 63 8.89 3.50 -4.46
C GLU A 63 8.80 5.02 -4.42
N ILE A 64 8.83 5.60 -3.21
CA ILE A 64 8.90 7.05 -3.01
C ILE A 64 10.32 7.42 -2.64
N TYR A 65 10.98 8.18 -3.50
CA TYR A 65 12.37 8.59 -3.35
C TYR A 65 12.49 10.01 -2.78
N TYR A 66 13.39 10.15 -1.82
CA TYR A 66 13.84 11.46 -1.32
C TYR A 66 15.35 11.53 -1.49
N ARG A 67 15.87 12.68 -1.95
CA ARG A 67 17.30 12.90 -1.98
C ARG A 67 17.85 12.90 -0.56
N LYS A 68 18.92 12.13 -0.36
CA LYS A 68 19.62 12.05 0.92
C LYS A 68 20.48 13.30 1.06
N ARG A 69 19.91 14.38 1.60
CA ARG A 69 20.68 15.53 2.09
C ARG A 69 21.06 15.28 3.54
N ASP A 70 20.08 14.92 4.37
CA ASP A 70 20.20 14.53 5.77
C ASP A 70 19.37 13.28 6.02
N LEU A 71 19.74 12.49 7.05
CA LEU A 71 18.95 11.32 7.42
C LEU A 71 17.60 11.77 7.98
N THR A 72 16.53 11.43 7.29
CA THR A 72 15.17 11.68 7.76
C THR A 72 14.68 10.46 8.54
N PRO A 73 14.30 10.61 9.82
CA PRO A 73 13.76 9.50 10.60
C PRO A 73 12.57 8.84 9.92
N GLY A 74 12.56 7.50 9.90
CA GLY A 74 11.49 6.71 9.28
C GLY A 74 11.70 6.40 7.78
N LEU A 75 12.65 7.06 7.10
CA LEU A 75 13.04 6.69 5.75
C LEU A 75 14.21 5.70 5.78
N GLY A 76 14.23 4.78 4.83
CA GLY A 76 15.30 3.80 4.67
C GLY A 76 16.07 3.97 3.37
N PRO A 77 17.23 3.25 3.23
CA PRO A 77 18.02 3.27 2.02
C PRO A 77 17.23 2.67 0.85
N MET A 78 17.39 3.29 -0.31
CA MET A 78 16.79 2.81 -1.56
C MET A 78 17.87 2.10 -2.42
N ASN A 79 17.68 2.02 -3.71
CA ASN A 79 18.60 1.33 -4.62
C ASN A 79 19.95 2.07 -4.84
N SER A 80 20.16 3.21 -4.20
CA SER A 80 21.34 4.03 -4.27
C SER A 80 21.69 4.61 -2.89
N GLU A 81 22.96 4.76 -2.59
CA GLU A 81 23.45 5.39 -1.36
C GLU A 81 23.02 6.85 -1.20
N TYR A 82 22.66 7.49 -2.32
CA TYR A 82 22.25 8.90 -2.38
C TYR A 82 20.74 9.10 -2.15
N ASN A 83 19.98 8.01 -2.08
CA ASN A 83 18.53 8.06 -1.93
C ASN A 83 18.07 7.38 -0.66
N GLN A 84 17.08 7.97 -0.04
CA GLN A 84 16.28 7.38 1.04
C GLN A 84 14.81 7.40 0.65
N GLY A 85 13.99 6.52 1.21
CA GLY A 85 12.60 6.48 0.79
C GLY A 85 11.75 5.49 1.56
N LEU A 86 10.58 5.29 1.01
CA LEU A 86 9.56 4.36 1.46
C LEU A 86 9.09 3.51 0.28
N LEU A 87 8.73 2.28 0.57
CA LEU A 87 8.00 1.42 -0.35
C LEU A 87 6.52 1.43 0.02
N LEU A 88 5.68 1.53 -1.00
CA LEU A 88 4.23 1.43 -0.86
C LEU A 88 3.74 0.25 -1.71
N HIS A 89 2.88 -0.57 -1.12
CA HIS A 89 2.23 -1.68 -1.83
C HIS A 89 0.72 -1.59 -1.62
N PRO A 90 0.03 -0.79 -2.44
CA PRO A 90 -1.42 -0.67 -2.41
C PRO A 90 -2.11 -1.86 -3.07
N SER A 91 -3.27 -2.24 -2.54
CA SER A 91 -4.29 -3.04 -3.21
C SER A 91 -5.45 -2.12 -3.58
N ILE A 92 -5.59 -1.80 -4.86
CA ILE A 92 -6.55 -0.83 -5.37
C ILE A 92 -7.70 -1.56 -6.06
N ALA A 93 -8.93 -1.27 -5.61
CA ALA A 93 -10.14 -1.84 -6.20
C ALA A 93 -10.63 -1.02 -7.40
N PHE A 94 -11.05 -1.74 -8.44
CA PHE A 94 -11.65 -1.20 -9.66
C PHE A 94 -12.93 -1.96 -10.01
N THR A 95 -13.84 -1.29 -10.72
CA THR A 95 -14.91 -1.98 -11.44
C THR A 95 -14.35 -2.73 -12.64
N THR A 96 -15.14 -3.62 -13.25
CA THR A 96 -14.76 -4.28 -14.51
C THR A 96 -14.60 -3.32 -15.69
N ASP A 97 -15.18 -2.12 -15.60
CA ASP A 97 -15.04 -1.05 -16.59
C ASP A 97 -13.83 -0.14 -16.33
N GLY A 98 -13.00 -0.49 -15.34
CA GLY A 98 -11.77 0.25 -15.01
C GLY A 98 -11.98 1.50 -14.16
N ILE A 99 -13.14 1.69 -13.55
CA ILE A 99 -13.39 2.84 -12.65
C ILE A 99 -12.77 2.53 -11.27
N PRO A 100 -11.87 3.39 -10.74
CA PRO A 100 -11.26 3.16 -9.44
C PRO A 100 -12.29 3.35 -8.31
N LEU A 101 -12.41 2.34 -7.46
CA LEU A 101 -13.24 2.36 -6.26
C LEU A 101 -12.49 2.85 -5.03
N GLY A 102 -11.17 2.68 -4.99
CA GLY A 102 -10.28 3.15 -3.93
C GLY A 102 -9.31 2.09 -3.45
N ILE A 103 -8.56 2.43 -2.41
CA ILE A 103 -7.58 1.53 -1.79
C ILE A 103 -8.29 0.64 -0.76
N LEU A 104 -8.15 -0.68 -0.87
CA LEU A 104 -8.62 -1.66 0.12
C LEU A 104 -7.59 -1.89 1.21
N ASP A 105 -6.33 -2.06 0.82
CA ASP A 105 -5.20 -2.25 1.71
C ASP A 105 -3.99 -1.45 1.20
N LEU A 106 -3.14 -1.01 2.11
CA LEU A 106 -1.90 -0.33 1.78
C LEU A 106 -0.82 -0.76 2.77
N LYS A 107 0.21 -1.40 2.28
CA LYS A 107 1.43 -1.67 3.06
C LYS A 107 2.42 -0.55 2.82
N MET A 108 3.11 -0.13 3.86
CA MET A 108 4.14 0.88 3.78
C MET A 108 5.29 0.51 4.70
N TRP A 109 6.51 0.49 4.16
CA TRP A 109 7.71 0.19 4.95
C TRP A 109 8.94 0.91 4.41
N SER A 110 9.97 0.97 5.23
CA SER A 110 11.32 1.39 4.86
C SER A 110 12.28 0.21 4.92
N ARG A 111 13.25 0.17 4.01
CA ARG A 111 14.33 -0.83 4.05
C ARG A 111 15.34 -0.46 5.14
N THR A 112 15.94 -1.47 5.76
CA THR A 112 17.04 -1.29 6.71
C THR A 112 18.41 -1.40 6.03
N VAL A 113 18.48 -2.07 4.88
CA VAL A 113 19.70 -2.28 4.10
C VAL A 113 19.50 -1.81 2.65
N LEU A 114 20.62 -1.43 2.01
CA LEU A 114 20.63 -0.95 0.63
C LEU A 114 20.13 -2.06 -0.32
N GLY A 115 19.18 -1.71 -1.19
CA GLY A 115 18.64 -2.63 -2.19
C GLY A 115 17.78 -3.79 -1.67
N GLY A 116 17.46 -3.79 -0.37
CA GLY A 116 16.75 -4.89 0.28
C GLY A 116 17.64 -6.12 0.52
N ASN A 117 17.06 -7.19 1.05
CA ASN A 117 17.79 -8.46 1.30
C ASN A 117 17.97 -9.27 0.00
N ARG A 118 18.77 -8.75 -0.94
CA ARG A 118 19.15 -9.47 -2.18
C ARG A 118 20.39 -10.35 -1.99
N SER A 119 20.69 -10.79 -0.76
CA SER A 119 21.85 -11.66 -0.50
C SER A 119 21.70 -13.04 -1.15
N GLN A 120 22.82 -13.73 -1.39
CA GLN A 120 22.84 -15.12 -1.88
C GLN A 120 22.07 -16.08 -0.94
N ASP A 121 21.85 -15.69 0.32
CA ASP A 121 21.06 -16.42 1.31
C ASP A 121 19.54 -16.22 1.15
N GLY A 122 19.09 -15.33 0.28
CA GLY A 122 17.64 -15.08 0.05
C GLY A 122 16.84 -16.33 -0.34
N ARG A 123 17.48 -17.37 -0.89
CA ARG A 123 16.85 -18.67 -1.19
C ARG A 123 16.54 -19.49 0.06
N LYS A 124 17.27 -19.27 1.15
CA LYS A 124 17.12 -20.00 2.43
C LYS A 124 16.26 -19.25 3.44
N MET A 125 15.92 -17.98 3.16
CA MET A 125 15.06 -17.19 4.04
C MET A 125 13.63 -17.69 3.99
N SER A 126 12.95 -17.66 5.14
CA SER A 126 11.50 -17.82 5.21
C SER A 126 10.80 -16.75 4.36
N ILE A 127 9.62 -17.04 3.85
CA ILE A 127 8.84 -16.08 3.07
C ILE A 127 8.46 -14.85 3.91
N GLU A 128 8.27 -15.04 5.20
CA GLU A 128 7.96 -13.97 6.16
C GLU A 128 9.09 -12.94 6.29
N ASP A 129 10.34 -13.34 6.01
CA ASP A 129 11.52 -12.48 6.07
C ASP A 129 11.86 -11.84 4.72
N LYS A 130 11.12 -12.20 3.65
CA LYS A 130 11.32 -11.67 2.30
C LYS A 130 10.39 -10.48 2.02
N GLU A 131 10.85 -9.52 1.20
CA GLU A 131 9.96 -8.44 0.71
C GLU A 131 8.76 -8.97 -0.08
N SER A 132 8.86 -10.16 -0.68
CA SER A 132 7.77 -10.80 -1.41
C SER A 132 6.58 -11.23 -0.54
N VAL A 133 6.73 -11.28 0.79
CA VAL A 133 5.61 -11.51 1.73
C VAL A 133 4.46 -10.49 1.55
N LYS A 134 4.77 -9.30 1.03
CA LYS A 134 3.76 -8.26 0.72
C LYS A 134 2.60 -8.79 -0.14
N TRP A 135 2.90 -9.67 -1.11
CA TRP A 135 1.89 -10.26 -2.00
C TRP A 135 0.93 -11.17 -1.25
N ILE A 136 1.48 -12.02 -0.39
CA ILE A 136 0.69 -12.91 0.47
C ILE A 136 -0.16 -12.11 1.45
N GLN A 137 0.41 -11.10 2.07
CA GLN A 137 -0.32 -10.24 3.00
C GLN A 137 -1.45 -9.46 2.32
N GLY A 138 -1.22 -8.96 1.10
CA GLY A 138 -2.25 -8.32 0.29
C GLY A 138 -3.40 -9.28 -0.05
N TYR A 139 -3.06 -10.50 -0.47
CA TYR A 139 -4.03 -11.54 -0.76
C TYR A 139 -4.84 -11.95 0.48
N ARG A 140 -4.18 -12.17 1.63
CA ARG A 140 -4.85 -12.48 2.90
C ARG A 140 -5.81 -11.37 3.33
N ALA A 141 -5.40 -10.11 3.20
CA ALA A 141 -6.27 -8.98 3.47
C ALA A 141 -7.52 -8.99 2.56
N LEU A 142 -7.33 -9.28 1.27
CA LEU A 142 -8.45 -9.40 0.33
C LEU A 142 -9.38 -10.56 0.67
N CYS A 143 -8.85 -11.71 1.10
CA CYS A 143 -9.67 -12.83 1.58
C CYS A 143 -10.56 -12.43 2.76
N GLU A 144 -10.03 -11.64 3.71
CA GLU A 144 -10.84 -11.15 4.84
C GLU A 144 -11.96 -10.20 4.36
N PHE A 145 -11.70 -9.32 3.39
CA PHE A 145 -12.74 -8.49 2.78
C PHE A 145 -13.80 -9.32 2.06
N ALA A 146 -13.39 -10.35 1.35
CA ALA A 146 -14.28 -11.22 0.58
C ALA A 146 -15.25 -12.00 1.47
N LYS A 147 -14.86 -12.39 2.69
CA LYS A 147 -15.72 -13.11 3.64
C LYS A 147 -17.00 -12.35 4.02
N GLU A 148 -16.96 -11.02 3.97
CA GLU A 148 -18.04 -10.15 4.39
C GLU A 148 -18.77 -9.49 3.20
N SER A 149 -18.60 -10.03 2.00
CA SER A 149 -19.13 -9.46 0.75
C SER A 149 -19.65 -10.56 -0.17
N ASP A 150 -20.76 -10.28 -0.85
CA ASP A 150 -21.28 -11.13 -1.94
C ASP A 150 -20.58 -10.86 -3.27
N SER A 151 -19.75 -9.83 -3.35
CA SER A 151 -18.98 -9.47 -4.54
C SER A 151 -17.89 -10.51 -4.79
N LYS A 152 -17.65 -10.82 -6.06
CA LYS A 152 -16.52 -11.65 -6.51
C LYS A 152 -15.30 -10.76 -6.70
N TYR A 153 -14.21 -11.06 -6.02
CA TYR A 153 -12.95 -10.34 -6.17
C TYR A 153 -12.00 -11.11 -7.09
N VAL A 154 -11.25 -10.38 -7.92
CA VAL A 154 -10.17 -10.93 -8.75
C VAL A 154 -8.89 -10.23 -8.35
N TYR A 155 -7.95 -10.97 -7.75
CA TYR A 155 -6.65 -10.44 -7.36
C TYR A 155 -5.71 -10.41 -8.56
N ILE A 156 -5.19 -9.25 -8.91
CA ILE A 156 -4.34 -8.99 -10.08
C ILE A 156 -3.00 -8.44 -9.60
N CYS A 157 -1.94 -9.14 -9.95
CA CYS A 157 -0.57 -8.82 -9.58
C CYS A 157 0.34 -8.83 -10.82
N ASP A 158 1.51 -8.24 -10.69
CA ASP A 158 2.55 -8.38 -11.69
C ASP A 158 3.33 -9.70 -11.53
N ARG A 159 4.36 -9.89 -12.37
CA ARG A 159 5.21 -11.09 -12.40
C ARG A 159 6.02 -11.32 -11.12
N GLU A 160 6.23 -10.31 -10.26
CA GLU A 160 6.91 -10.48 -8.97
C GLU A 160 6.08 -11.32 -7.98
N ALA A 161 4.77 -11.41 -8.21
CA ALA A 161 3.86 -12.23 -7.41
C ALA A 161 3.83 -13.71 -7.83
N ASP A 162 4.57 -14.12 -8.86
CA ASP A 162 4.70 -15.52 -9.27
C ASP A 162 5.59 -16.29 -8.29
N ILE A 163 5.05 -16.52 -7.09
CA ILE A 163 5.70 -17.21 -5.98
C ILE A 163 4.83 -18.38 -5.52
N TYR A 164 5.48 -19.52 -5.24
CA TYR A 164 4.81 -20.76 -4.83
C TYR A 164 3.90 -20.56 -3.62
N GLU A 165 4.35 -19.81 -2.64
CA GLU A 165 3.64 -19.56 -1.39
C GLU A 165 2.30 -18.81 -1.61
N LEU A 166 2.22 -17.92 -2.60
CA LEU A 166 0.95 -17.25 -2.93
C LEU A 166 -0.07 -18.22 -3.54
N PHE A 167 0.39 -19.12 -4.41
CA PHE A 167 -0.49 -20.18 -4.96
C PHE A 167 -0.95 -21.15 -3.86
N GLN A 168 -0.10 -21.44 -2.89
CA GLN A 168 -0.47 -22.26 -1.74
C GLN A 168 -1.56 -21.59 -0.89
N GLU A 169 -1.44 -20.28 -0.62
CA GLU A 169 -2.49 -19.51 0.07
C GLU A 169 -3.83 -19.57 -0.69
N TYR A 170 -3.80 -19.47 -2.02
CA TYR A 170 -4.99 -19.57 -2.84
C TYR A 170 -5.67 -20.95 -2.71
N VAL A 171 -4.91 -22.03 -2.64
CA VAL A 171 -5.46 -23.38 -2.46
C VAL A 171 -6.06 -23.54 -1.06
N VAL A 172 -5.39 -23.01 -0.03
CA VAL A 172 -5.85 -23.10 1.37
C VAL A 172 -7.10 -22.26 1.61
N ALA A 173 -7.25 -21.11 0.95
CA ALA A 173 -8.42 -20.24 1.10
C ALA A 173 -9.76 -20.90 0.69
N GLY A 174 -9.75 -21.96 -0.14
CA GLY A 174 -10.91 -22.77 -0.47
C GLY A 174 -12.00 -22.00 -1.22
N GLU A 175 -13.30 -22.28 -0.90
CA GLU A 175 -14.45 -21.73 -1.65
C GLU A 175 -14.66 -20.20 -1.49
N LYS A 176 -14.12 -19.59 -0.45
CA LYS A 176 -14.22 -18.13 -0.18
C LYS A 176 -13.01 -17.34 -0.66
N ARG A 177 -12.30 -17.86 -1.65
CA ARG A 177 -11.16 -17.20 -2.27
C ARG A 177 -11.60 -16.11 -3.25
N PRO A 178 -10.83 -15.02 -3.35
CA PRO A 178 -10.97 -14.00 -4.38
C PRO A 178 -10.75 -14.57 -5.78
#